data_e4d056343d98333585c281110825835a
#
_entry.id   e4d056343d98333585c281110825835a
#
_cell.length_a   1.000
_cell.length_b   1.000
_cell.length_c   1.000
_cell.angle_alpha   90.00
_cell.angle_beta   90.00
_cell.angle_gamma   90.00
#
_symmetry.space_group_name_H-M   'P 1'
#
loop_
_entity.id
_entity.type
_entity.pdbx_description
1 polymer ?
#
loop_
_entity_poly.entity_id
_entity_poly.type
_entity_poly.pdbx_seq_one_letter_code
_entity_poly.pdbx_strand_id
1 'polypeptide(L)'
;IGHAKSILLNYGLAKKYDGQFNLRFDDTNPTKERLEFVESIEADVKWLGADWADRKFFASNYFDKMYECAVGLIKKGKAYVSDLTPDEIREYRGTLTEVGKEDPYSKRSVEENLDLFERMKNGEFEDGTKVLRARIDMSSSNINMRDPILYRVAHMTHHNTGDKWCVYPMYDFAHPIEDAIEGITHSICTLEFEDHRPLYDWVVIECGFKNSPEESPKQIEFAKLYLTNVVTGKRYIKRLVEDGIVDGWDDPRLVSIAALRRRGFTPESIQNFVDLCGISKANSSVDYAMLEYCIREDLKAKRPRMM
;
A
#
# COMPACT_ATOMS: atom_id res chain seq x y z
N ILE A 1 -11.21 -8.83 8.24
CA ILE A 1 -11.20 -8.16 9.57
C ILE A 1 -9.94 -7.30 9.77
N GLY A 2 -8.77 -7.66 9.22
CA GLY A 2 -7.55 -6.86 9.33
C GLY A 2 -7.69 -5.46 8.73
N HIS A 3 -8.28 -5.33 7.56
CA HIS A 3 -8.58 -4.03 6.95
C HIS A 3 -9.58 -3.21 7.79
N ALA A 4 -10.53 -3.85 8.47
CA ALA A 4 -11.45 -3.15 9.36
C ALA A 4 -10.70 -2.43 10.48
N LYS A 5 -9.68 -3.07 11.10
CA LYS A 5 -8.81 -2.42 12.10
C LYS A 5 -8.12 -1.19 11.52
N SER A 6 -7.55 -1.28 10.33
CA SER A 6 -6.88 -0.15 9.67
C SER A 6 -7.84 1.00 9.37
N ILE A 7 -9.01 0.70 8.79
CA ILE A 7 -10.03 1.70 8.46
C ILE A 7 -10.51 2.42 9.71
N LEU A 8 -10.90 1.66 10.74
CA LEU A 8 -11.43 2.20 12.00
C LEU A 8 -10.39 2.99 12.79
N LEU A 9 -9.11 2.56 12.75
CA LEU A 9 -8.01 3.31 13.36
C LEU A 9 -7.84 4.68 12.70
N ASN A 10 -7.71 4.71 11.36
CA ASN A 10 -7.51 5.94 10.61
C ASN A 10 -8.70 6.89 10.76
N TYR A 11 -9.91 6.37 10.56
CA TYR A 11 -11.13 7.17 10.69
C TYR A 11 -11.36 7.66 12.13
N GLY A 12 -11.12 6.80 13.11
CA GLY A 12 -11.25 7.15 14.53
C GLY A 12 -10.28 8.25 14.96
N LEU A 13 -9.04 8.21 14.47
CA LEU A 13 -8.06 9.28 14.71
C LEU A 13 -8.49 10.58 14.03
N ALA A 14 -8.91 10.53 12.78
CA ALA A 14 -9.42 11.72 12.09
C ALA A 14 -10.57 12.37 12.86
N LYS A 15 -11.57 11.58 13.28
CA LYS A 15 -12.68 12.09 14.10
C LYS A 15 -12.24 12.66 15.44
N LYS A 16 -11.35 11.97 16.15
CA LYS A 16 -10.89 12.37 17.49
C LYS A 16 -10.18 13.72 17.49
N TYR A 17 -9.45 14.02 16.42
CA TYR A 17 -8.63 15.24 16.32
C TYR A 17 -9.17 16.24 15.30
N ASP A 18 -10.44 16.14 14.91
CA ASP A 18 -11.09 17.02 13.92
C ASP A 18 -10.29 17.11 12.61
N GLY A 19 -9.74 15.97 12.21
CA GLY A 19 -8.94 15.81 11.00
C GLY A 19 -9.78 15.31 9.83
N GLN A 20 -9.08 14.98 8.74
CA GLN A 20 -9.66 14.47 7.51
C GLN A 20 -9.28 13.01 7.29
N PHE A 21 -10.18 12.26 6.68
CA PHE A 21 -9.99 10.87 6.29
C PHE A 21 -10.15 10.75 4.77
N ASN A 22 -9.14 10.17 4.10
CA ASN A 22 -9.13 9.98 2.66
C ASN A 22 -9.35 8.50 2.32
N LEU A 23 -10.03 8.24 1.20
CA LEU A 23 -10.06 6.92 0.58
C LEU A 23 -9.26 6.97 -0.71
N ARG A 24 -8.10 6.32 -0.73
CA ARG A 24 -7.24 6.24 -1.90
C ARG A 24 -7.10 4.80 -2.39
N PHE A 25 -7.25 4.64 -3.70
CA PHE A 25 -6.96 3.40 -4.40
C PHE A 25 -5.56 3.48 -5.01
N ASP A 26 -4.68 2.59 -4.57
CA ASP A 26 -3.34 2.44 -5.14
C ASP A 26 -3.44 1.57 -6.41
N ASP A 27 -3.72 2.22 -7.53
CA ASP A 27 -3.81 1.62 -8.86
C ASP A 27 -2.52 1.80 -9.67
N THR A 28 -1.37 1.82 -8.99
CA THR A 28 -0.05 1.90 -9.63
C THR A 28 0.29 0.67 -10.48
N ASN A 29 -0.34 -0.46 -10.20
CA ASN A 29 -0.13 -1.70 -10.95
C ASN A 29 -1.32 -2.00 -11.88
N PRO A 30 -1.19 -1.79 -13.21
CA PRO A 30 -2.29 -1.94 -14.15
C PRO A 30 -2.88 -3.37 -14.23
N THR A 31 -2.14 -4.38 -13.74
CA THR A 31 -2.57 -5.79 -13.81
C THR A 31 -3.55 -6.20 -12.71
N LYS A 32 -3.69 -5.42 -11.65
CA LYS A 32 -4.37 -5.87 -10.42
C LYS A 32 -5.68 -5.19 -10.13
N GLU A 33 -5.97 -4.05 -10.75
CA GLU A 33 -7.13 -3.24 -10.39
C GLU A 33 -8.34 -3.55 -11.30
N ARG A 34 -9.48 -3.82 -10.66
CA ARG A 34 -10.77 -3.97 -11.32
C ARG A 34 -11.79 -3.05 -10.66
N LEU A 35 -12.59 -2.38 -11.46
CA LEU A 35 -13.66 -1.46 -10.98
C LEU A 35 -14.61 -2.11 -9.98
N GLU A 36 -14.92 -3.40 -10.15
CA GLU A 36 -15.77 -4.15 -9.22
C GLU A 36 -15.25 -4.18 -7.78
N PHE A 37 -13.91 -4.14 -7.59
CA PHE A 37 -13.32 -4.07 -6.25
C PHE A 37 -13.45 -2.69 -5.62
N VAL A 38 -13.45 -1.63 -6.43
CA VAL A 38 -13.63 -0.24 -5.95
C VAL A 38 -14.98 -0.10 -5.26
N GLU A 39 -16.05 -0.49 -5.94
CA GLU A 39 -17.42 -0.40 -5.41
C GLU A 39 -17.61 -1.25 -4.13
N SER A 40 -17.04 -2.45 -4.13
CA SER A 40 -17.10 -3.35 -2.97
C SER A 40 -16.37 -2.76 -1.76
N ILE A 41 -15.18 -2.17 -1.97
CA ILE A 41 -14.39 -1.52 -0.92
C ILE A 41 -15.13 -0.30 -0.37
N GLU A 42 -15.70 0.55 -1.24
CA GLU A 42 -16.49 1.71 -0.82
C GLU A 42 -17.69 1.28 0.04
N ALA A 43 -18.41 0.24 -0.37
CA ALA A 43 -19.55 -0.29 0.37
C ALA A 43 -19.11 -0.82 1.77
N ASP A 44 -17.98 -1.49 1.86
CA ASP A 44 -17.46 -2.02 3.12
C ASP A 44 -16.98 -0.90 4.06
N VAL A 45 -16.29 0.13 3.53
CA VAL A 45 -15.84 1.29 4.33
C VAL A 45 -17.04 2.06 4.89
N LYS A 46 -18.04 2.33 4.05
CA LYS A 46 -19.29 2.99 4.48
C LYS A 46 -20.06 2.16 5.50
N TRP A 47 -20.15 0.86 5.29
CA TRP A 47 -20.81 -0.03 6.25
C TRP A 47 -20.15 -0.02 7.63
N LEU A 48 -18.83 0.11 7.70
CA LEU A 48 -18.10 0.28 8.96
C LEU A 48 -18.35 1.64 9.63
N GLY A 49 -19.06 2.56 8.96
CA GLY A 49 -19.36 3.90 9.46
C GLY A 49 -18.28 4.94 9.14
N ALA A 50 -17.28 4.60 8.34
CA ALA A 50 -16.27 5.55 7.91
C ALA A 50 -16.74 6.32 6.67
N ASP A 51 -16.47 7.62 6.65
CA ASP A 51 -16.84 8.53 5.58
C ASP A 51 -15.64 9.38 5.16
N TRP A 52 -15.39 9.41 3.87
CA TRP A 52 -14.33 10.19 3.24
C TRP A 52 -14.83 11.49 2.58
N ALA A 53 -16.13 11.76 2.63
CA ALA A 53 -16.79 12.89 1.96
C ALA A 53 -16.46 12.91 0.45
N ASP A 54 -15.79 13.96 -0.04
CA ASP A 54 -15.33 14.13 -1.43
C ASP A 54 -13.86 13.70 -1.65
N ARG A 55 -13.20 13.18 -0.62
CA ARG A 55 -11.78 12.83 -0.65
C ARG A 55 -11.54 11.37 -1.08
N LYS A 56 -12.01 11.06 -2.29
CA LYS A 56 -11.71 9.79 -2.98
C LYS A 56 -10.66 10.04 -4.06
N PHE A 57 -9.55 9.29 -4.02
CA PHE A 57 -8.41 9.48 -4.88
C PHE A 57 -7.95 8.16 -5.51
N PHE A 58 -7.24 8.28 -6.64
CA PHE A 58 -6.52 7.20 -7.29
C PHE A 58 -5.06 7.60 -7.46
N ALA A 59 -4.14 6.67 -7.25
CA ALA A 59 -2.72 6.89 -7.46
C ALA A 59 -2.42 7.37 -8.89
N SER A 60 -3.13 6.81 -9.87
CA SER A 60 -3.01 7.17 -11.29
C SER A 60 -3.35 8.62 -11.61
N ASN A 61 -4.10 9.33 -10.74
CA ASN A 61 -4.35 10.76 -10.91
C ASN A 61 -3.07 11.61 -10.78
N TYR A 62 -2.04 11.05 -10.16
CA TYR A 62 -0.77 11.73 -9.87
C TYR A 62 0.39 11.24 -10.73
N PHE A 63 0.16 10.39 -11.73
CA PHE A 63 1.23 9.82 -12.56
C PHE A 63 2.08 10.87 -13.26
N ASP A 64 1.46 11.96 -13.75
CA ASP A 64 2.22 13.08 -14.34
C ASP A 64 3.16 13.70 -13.31
N LYS A 65 2.69 13.94 -12.07
CA LYS A 65 3.50 14.51 -10.99
C LYS A 65 4.59 13.57 -10.51
N MET A 66 4.30 12.28 -10.41
CA MET A 66 5.30 11.25 -10.07
C MET A 66 6.39 11.19 -11.13
N TYR A 67 6.04 11.30 -12.42
CA TYR A 67 7.01 11.33 -13.51
C TYR A 67 7.90 12.58 -13.43
N GLU A 68 7.34 13.77 -13.17
CA GLU A 68 8.09 15.00 -12.91
C GLU A 68 9.07 14.85 -11.74
N CYS A 69 8.64 14.23 -10.64
CA CYS A 69 9.50 13.93 -9.49
C CYS A 69 10.67 13.03 -9.88
N ALA A 70 10.41 11.96 -10.65
CA ALA A 70 11.45 11.06 -11.14
C ALA A 70 12.47 11.77 -12.05
N VAL A 71 12.00 12.61 -12.98
CA VAL A 71 12.87 13.46 -13.81
C VAL A 71 13.70 14.40 -12.93
N GLY A 72 13.10 15.00 -11.90
CA GLY A 72 13.80 15.83 -10.91
C GLY A 72 14.92 15.08 -10.18
N LEU A 73 14.68 13.83 -9.78
CA LEU A 73 15.69 12.98 -9.16
C LEU A 73 16.84 12.66 -10.10
N ILE A 74 16.56 12.38 -11.37
CA ILE A 74 17.62 12.17 -12.40
C ILE A 74 18.47 13.42 -12.54
N LYS A 75 17.86 14.61 -12.67
CA LYS A 75 18.57 15.88 -12.77
C LYS A 75 19.47 16.20 -11.59
N LYS A 76 19.08 15.75 -10.39
CA LYS A 76 19.88 15.85 -9.16
C LYS A 76 20.96 14.76 -9.05
N GLY A 77 21.06 13.83 -10.00
CA GLY A 77 21.93 12.67 -9.91
C GLY A 77 21.52 11.64 -8.85
N LYS A 78 20.24 11.66 -8.40
CA LYS A 78 19.67 10.80 -7.37
C LYS A 78 18.90 9.60 -7.94
N ALA A 79 18.83 9.46 -9.25
CA ALA A 79 18.25 8.31 -9.93
C ALA A 79 18.97 8.03 -11.25
N TYR A 80 18.95 6.78 -11.67
CA TYR A 80 19.57 6.32 -12.93
C TYR A 80 18.78 5.17 -13.54
N VAL A 81 18.86 5.00 -14.85
CA VAL A 81 18.28 3.88 -15.58
C VAL A 81 19.25 2.70 -15.56
N SER A 82 18.76 1.55 -15.16
CA SER A 82 19.50 0.27 -15.13
C SER A 82 18.91 -0.69 -16.15
N ASP A 83 19.78 -1.43 -16.84
CA ASP A 83 19.40 -2.49 -17.79
C ASP A 83 19.48 -3.88 -17.14
N LEU A 84 19.72 -3.97 -15.83
CA LEU A 84 19.69 -5.23 -15.11
C LEU A 84 18.28 -5.83 -15.09
N THR A 85 18.21 -7.11 -15.33
CA THR A 85 16.98 -7.90 -15.17
C THR A 85 16.57 -7.99 -13.69
N PRO A 86 15.31 -8.34 -13.38
CA PRO A 86 14.86 -8.51 -12.00
C PRO A 86 15.71 -9.49 -11.18
N ASP A 87 16.22 -10.56 -11.80
CA ASP A 87 17.07 -11.55 -11.13
C ASP A 87 18.47 -11.00 -10.86
N GLU A 88 19.07 -10.30 -11.83
CA GLU A 88 20.35 -9.61 -11.64
C GLU A 88 20.25 -8.52 -10.57
N ILE A 89 19.17 -7.72 -10.54
CA ILE A 89 18.94 -6.73 -9.49
C ILE A 89 18.90 -7.40 -8.12
N ARG A 90 18.23 -8.55 -8.01
CA ARG A 90 18.18 -9.32 -6.75
C ARG A 90 19.57 -9.79 -6.33
N GLU A 91 20.39 -10.28 -7.26
CA GLU A 91 21.77 -10.69 -6.99
C GLU A 91 22.62 -9.50 -6.57
N TYR A 92 22.60 -8.40 -7.34
CA TYR A 92 23.39 -7.19 -7.04
C TYR A 92 23.01 -6.54 -5.71
N ARG A 93 21.73 -6.60 -5.33
CA ARG A 93 21.26 -6.07 -4.05
C ARG A 93 21.84 -6.81 -2.85
N GLY A 94 22.25 -8.06 -3.00
CA GLY A 94 22.78 -8.89 -1.92
C GLY A 94 21.72 -9.36 -0.93
N THR A 95 22.17 -9.73 0.26
CA THR A 95 21.33 -10.30 1.33
C THR A 95 21.41 -9.47 2.61
N LEU A 96 20.74 -9.93 3.67
CA LEU A 96 20.84 -9.27 4.99
C LEU A 96 22.26 -9.34 5.58
N THR A 97 23.06 -10.33 5.18
CA THR A 97 24.43 -10.58 5.66
C THR A 97 25.50 -10.19 4.65
N GLU A 98 25.12 -9.93 3.42
CA GLU A 98 26.03 -9.56 2.33
C GLU A 98 25.63 -8.19 1.78
N VAL A 99 26.59 -7.28 1.66
CA VAL A 99 26.36 -5.97 1.06
C VAL A 99 26.05 -6.09 -0.42
N GLY A 100 25.35 -5.09 -0.96
CA GLY A 100 25.09 -5.01 -2.40
C GLY A 100 26.35 -4.69 -3.21
N LYS A 101 26.28 -5.00 -4.50
CA LYS A 101 27.28 -4.66 -5.50
C LYS A 101 26.85 -3.43 -6.27
N GLU A 102 27.78 -2.58 -6.68
CA GLU A 102 27.48 -1.43 -7.53
C GLU A 102 26.86 -1.90 -8.86
N ASP A 103 25.72 -1.28 -9.22
CA ASP A 103 25.08 -1.50 -10.50
C ASP A 103 25.98 -0.95 -11.63
N PRO A 104 26.32 -1.73 -12.68
CA PRO A 104 27.20 -1.29 -13.74
C PRO A 104 26.69 -0.06 -14.51
N TYR A 105 25.40 0.20 -14.46
CA TYR A 105 24.76 1.35 -15.12
C TYR A 105 24.63 2.58 -14.22
N SER A 106 25.05 2.50 -12.96
CA SER A 106 24.94 3.60 -11.99
C SER A 106 25.75 4.84 -12.37
N LYS A 107 26.75 4.69 -13.26
CA LYS A 107 27.64 5.78 -13.69
C LYS A 107 27.19 6.50 -14.95
N ARG A 108 26.04 6.17 -15.52
CA ARG A 108 25.48 6.90 -16.67
C ARG A 108 25.31 8.38 -16.35
N SER A 109 25.55 9.24 -17.34
CA SER A 109 25.37 10.69 -17.18
C SER A 109 23.90 11.07 -16.95
N VAL A 110 23.68 12.27 -16.44
CA VAL A 110 22.31 12.80 -16.27
C VAL A 110 21.57 12.85 -17.61
N GLU A 111 22.26 13.31 -18.66
CA GLU A 111 21.70 13.44 -20.01
C GLU A 111 21.30 12.09 -20.58
N GLU A 112 22.14 11.07 -20.44
CA GLU A 112 21.84 9.70 -20.86
C GLU A 112 20.66 9.12 -20.11
N ASN A 113 20.61 9.30 -18.80
CA ASN A 113 19.50 8.83 -17.98
C ASN A 113 18.17 9.53 -18.33
N LEU A 114 18.18 10.82 -18.62
CA LEU A 114 17.00 11.56 -19.06
C LEU A 114 16.48 11.04 -20.41
N ASP A 115 17.38 10.86 -21.39
CA ASP A 115 17.03 10.29 -22.69
C ASP A 115 16.42 8.89 -22.55
N LEU A 116 17.09 8.02 -21.82
CA LEU A 116 16.61 6.64 -21.61
C LEU A 116 15.24 6.60 -20.89
N PHE A 117 15.04 7.44 -19.87
CA PHE A 117 13.79 7.45 -19.13
C PHE A 117 12.61 7.99 -19.97
N GLU A 118 12.85 8.99 -20.82
CA GLU A 118 11.86 9.47 -21.78
C GLU A 118 11.51 8.38 -22.81
N ARG A 119 12.49 7.68 -23.34
CA ARG A 119 12.28 6.55 -24.27
C ARG A 119 11.56 5.36 -23.61
N MET A 120 11.82 5.09 -22.31
CA MET A 120 11.03 4.13 -21.54
C MET A 120 9.56 4.54 -21.50
N LYS A 121 9.27 5.82 -21.20
CA LYS A 121 7.90 6.34 -21.21
C LYS A 121 7.23 6.20 -22.57
N ASN A 122 7.96 6.41 -23.64
CA ASN A 122 7.47 6.32 -25.02
C ASN A 122 7.30 4.87 -25.54
N GLY A 123 7.62 3.86 -24.71
CA GLY A 123 7.39 2.46 -25.01
C GLY A 123 8.44 1.85 -25.96
N GLU A 124 9.64 2.42 -26.05
CA GLU A 124 10.69 1.90 -26.94
C GLU A 124 11.38 0.63 -26.44
N PHE A 125 11.18 0.26 -25.18
CA PHE A 125 11.83 -0.89 -24.54
C PHE A 125 10.82 -1.94 -24.10
N GLU A 126 11.20 -3.21 -24.20
CA GLU A 126 10.39 -4.34 -23.76
C GLU A 126 10.27 -4.40 -22.23
N ASP A 127 9.18 -5.03 -21.75
CA ASP A 127 8.94 -5.25 -20.35
C ASP A 127 10.09 -6.00 -19.67
N GLY A 128 10.52 -5.51 -18.50
CA GLY A 128 11.59 -6.12 -17.71
C GLY A 128 13.01 -5.86 -18.20
N THR A 129 13.21 -5.08 -19.29
CA THR A 129 14.55 -4.78 -19.83
C THR A 129 15.20 -3.55 -19.23
N LYS A 130 14.41 -2.63 -18.69
CA LYS A 130 14.89 -1.39 -18.06
C LYS A 130 14.04 -1.01 -16.87
N VAL A 131 14.71 -0.45 -15.86
CA VAL A 131 14.09 0.14 -14.68
C VAL A 131 14.75 1.47 -14.33
N LEU A 132 14.02 2.37 -13.69
CA LEU A 132 14.62 3.52 -13.01
C LEU A 132 14.90 3.14 -11.56
N ARG A 133 16.12 3.32 -11.10
CA ARG A 133 16.56 3.06 -9.73
C ARG A 133 16.94 4.36 -9.02
N ALA A 134 16.61 4.45 -7.74
CA ALA A 134 17.18 5.47 -6.87
C ALA A 134 18.69 5.23 -6.69
N ARG A 135 19.46 6.29 -6.53
CA ARG A 135 20.87 6.23 -6.13
C ARG A 135 20.97 6.62 -4.67
N ILE A 136 21.12 5.63 -3.80
CA ILE A 136 21.17 5.84 -2.36
C ILE A 136 22.44 5.23 -1.77
N ASP A 137 22.44 3.93 -1.42
CA ASP A 137 23.57 3.25 -0.80
C ASP A 137 23.47 1.73 -0.93
N MET A 138 24.25 1.15 -1.82
CA MET A 138 24.30 -0.31 -2.02
C MET A 138 24.92 -1.07 -0.84
N SER A 139 25.56 -0.38 0.10
CA SER A 139 26.14 -0.97 1.31
C SER A 139 25.22 -0.89 2.53
N SER A 140 24.08 -0.24 2.43
CA SER A 140 23.12 -0.06 3.53
C SER A 140 22.74 -1.39 4.19
N SER A 141 22.66 -1.41 5.51
CA SER A 141 22.11 -2.55 6.26
C SER A 141 20.61 -2.77 5.96
N ASN A 142 19.90 -1.69 5.61
CA ASN A 142 18.52 -1.76 5.15
C ASN A 142 18.47 -2.03 3.64
N ILE A 143 18.02 -3.23 3.27
CA ILE A 143 17.93 -3.66 1.86
C ILE A 143 17.06 -2.71 1.02
N ASN A 144 16.03 -2.09 1.61
CA ASN A 144 15.15 -1.16 0.90
C ASN A 144 15.86 0.14 0.47
N MET A 145 17.03 0.44 1.06
CA MET A 145 17.86 1.60 0.72
C MET A 145 18.96 1.28 -0.31
N ARG A 146 19.09 0.01 -0.74
CA ARG A 146 20.09 -0.42 -1.73
C ARG A 146 19.59 -0.19 -3.15
N ASP A 147 19.64 1.06 -3.58
CA ASP A 147 19.21 1.54 -4.91
C ASP A 147 17.88 0.90 -5.37
N PRO A 148 16.78 1.17 -4.66
CA PRO A 148 15.49 0.57 -4.96
C PRO A 148 14.96 0.99 -6.33
N ILE A 149 14.12 0.14 -6.92
CA ILE A 149 13.42 0.42 -8.18
C ILE A 149 12.33 1.45 -7.92
N LEU A 150 12.33 2.53 -8.69
CA LEU A 150 11.30 3.59 -8.66
C LEU A 150 10.25 3.41 -9.76
N TYR A 151 10.68 3.03 -10.97
CA TYR A 151 9.83 2.78 -12.14
C TYR A 151 10.23 1.51 -12.87
N ARG A 152 9.23 0.86 -13.47
CA ARG A 152 9.40 -0.27 -14.37
C ARG A 152 8.70 -0.01 -15.70
N VAL A 153 9.21 -0.63 -16.78
CA VAL A 153 8.51 -0.71 -18.08
C VAL A 153 7.41 -1.76 -17.99
N ALA A 154 6.21 -1.41 -18.44
CA ALA A 154 5.10 -2.33 -18.61
C ALA A 154 4.16 -1.81 -19.71
N HIS A 155 3.97 -2.62 -20.77
CA HIS A 155 3.05 -2.32 -21.88
C HIS A 155 1.68 -2.90 -21.57
N MET A 156 0.88 -2.14 -20.82
CA MET A 156 -0.44 -2.58 -20.40
C MET A 156 -1.41 -1.40 -20.40
N THR A 157 -2.64 -1.65 -20.84
CA THR A 157 -3.72 -0.67 -20.73
C THR A 157 -4.13 -0.52 -19.26
N HIS A 158 -4.09 0.71 -18.77
CA HIS A 158 -4.48 1.04 -17.40
C HIS A 158 -5.96 1.45 -17.35
N HIS A 159 -6.72 0.99 -16.34
CA HIS A 159 -8.15 1.23 -16.24
C HIS A 159 -8.55 2.71 -16.22
N ASN A 160 -7.68 3.60 -15.73
CA ASN A 160 -7.96 5.04 -15.59
C ASN A 160 -7.20 5.90 -16.60
N THR A 161 -5.97 5.54 -16.97
CA THR A 161 -5.12 6.32 -17.87
C THR A 161 -4.99 5.75 -19.29
N GLY A 162 -5.59 4.58 -19.56
CA GLY A 162 -5.53 3.92 -20.84
C GLY A 162 -4.09 3.55 -21.24
N ASP A 163 -3.71 3.85 -22.46
CA ASP A 163 -2.39 3.53 -23.02
C ASP A 163 -1.41 4.71 -22.96
N LYS A 164 -1.69 5.72 -22.12
CA LYS A 164 -0.83 6.91 -21.98
C LYS A 164 0.57 6.58 -21.47
N TRP A 165 0.71 5.54 -20.66
CA TRP A 165 1.95 5.22 -19.96
C TRP A 165 2.47 3.83 -20.33
N CYS A 166 3.77 3.75 -20.61
CA CYS A 166 4.51 2.50 -20.72
C CYS A 166 5.50 2.29 -19.56
N VAL A 167 5.48 3.20 -18.58
CA VAL A 167 6.23 3.10 -17.33
C VAL A 167 5.29 3.31 -16.15
N TYR A 168 5.48 2.54 -15.10
CA TYR A 168 4.65 2.60 -13.90
C TYR A 168 5.52 2.70 -12.66
N PRO A 169 5.13 3.59 -11.70
CA PRO A 169 5.88 3.74 -10.47
C PRO A 169 5.72 2.51 -9.57
N MET A 170 6.76 2.23 -8.80
CA MET A 170 6.68 1.24 -7.73
C MET A 170 6.02 1.85 -6.49
N TYR A 171 5.40 1.00 -5.67
CA TYR A 171 4.67 1.42 -4.47
C TYR A 171 5.49 2.34 -3.56
N ASP A 172 6.74 1.97 -3.26
CA ASP A 172 7.59 2.75 -2.35
C ASP A 172 7.97 4.13 -2.89
N PHE A 173 7.80 4.39 -4.18
CA PHE A 173 7.95 5.70 -4.78
C PHE A 173 6.64 6.47 -4.88
N ALA A 174 5.56 5.80 -5.26
CA ALA A 174 4.24 6.40 -5.45
C ALA A 174 3.62 6.86 -4.13
N HIS A 175 3.52 5.96 -3.15
CA HIS A 175 2.83 6.20 -1.88
C HIS A 175 3.30 7.46 -1.12
N PRO A 176 4.61 7.73 -0.91
CA PRO A 176 5.05 8.96 -0.26
C PRO A 176 4.68 10.23 -1.03
N ILE A 177 4.69 10.18 -2.36
CA ILE A 177 4.31 11.32 -3.21
C ILE A 177 2.81 11.60 -3.12
N GLU A 178 1.99 10.55 -3.15
CA GLU A 178 0.53 10.64 -2.97
C GLU A 178 0.18 11.26 -1.62
N ASP A 179 0.80 10.78 -0.54
CA ASP A 179 0.61 11.33 0.79
C ASP A 179 0.96 12.82 0.86
N ALA A 180 2.07 13.21 0.25
CA ALA A 180 2.50 14.60 0.21
C ALA A 180 1.53 15.50 -0.57
N ILE A 181 1.07 15.06 -1.73
CA ILE A 181 0.13 15.82 -2.59
C ILE A 181 -1.23 15.97 -1.90
N GLU A 182 -1.71 14.93 -1.25
CA GLU A 182 -3.00 14.92 -0.55
C GLU A 182 -2.96 15.62 0.81
N GLY A 183 -1.79 16.10 1.26
CA GLY A 183 -1.61 16.76 2.54
C GLY A 183 -1.79 15.84 3.75
N ILE A 184 -1.49 14.56 3.59
CA ILE A 184 -1.51 13.59 4.67
C ILE A 184 -0.50 13.98 5.74
N THR A 185 -0.91 14.00 6.99
CA THR A 185 -0.03 14.24 8.14
C THR A 185 0.45 12.95 8.78
N HIS A 186 -0.44 11.97 8.92
CA HIS A 186 -0.21 10.67 9.54
C HIS A 186 -0.50 9.57 8.53
N SER A 187 0.57 9.01 7.96
CA SER A 187 0.51 7.88 7.04
C SER A 187 0.64 6.59 7.84
N ILE A 188 -0.51 5.98 8.18
CA ILE A 188 -0.57 4.86 9.12
C ILE A 188 -0.62 3.54 8.37
N CYS A 189 0.35 2.67 8.63
CA CYS A 189 0.50 1.37 7.96
C CYS A 189 0.83 0.24 8.95
N THR A 190 0.95 -0.98 8.46
CA THR A 190 1.34 -2.12 9.29
C THR A 190 2.85 -2.23 9.45
N LEU A 191 3.32 -2.91 10.52
CA LEU A 191 4.74 -3.08 10.87
C LEU A 191 5.61 -3.67 9.76
N GLU A 192 5.04 -4.32 8.76
CA GLU A 192 5.79 -4.81 7.60
C GLU A 192 6.46 -3.69 6.78
N PHE A 193 6.01 -2.46 6.95
CA PHE A 193 6.55 -1.27 6.28
C PHE A 193 7.54 -0.48 7.15
N GLU A 194 7.89 -0.94 8.34
CA GLU A 194 8.82 -0.22 9.24
C GLU A 194 10.17 0.00 8.58
N ASP A 195 10.71 -1.03 7.93
CA ASP A 195 11.99 -0.93 7.21
C ASP A 195 11.89 -0.09 5.91
N HIS A 196 10.68 0.20 5.43
CA HIS A 196 10.45 1.08 4.27
C HIS A 196 10.42 2.57 4.65
N ARG A 197 10.26 2.91 5.94
CA ARG A 197 10.16 4.31 6.39
C ARG A 197 11.35 5.18 5.96
N PRO A 198 12.63 4.74 6.03
CA PRO A 198 13.75 5.54 5.54
C PRO A 198 13.62 5.88 4.05
N LEU A 199 13.12 4.96 3.24
CA LEU A 199 12.87 5.21 1.81
C LEU A 199 11.70 6.17 1.60
N TYR A 200 10.64 6.02 2.38
CA TYR A 200 9.51 6.97 2.38
C TYR A 200 9.98 8.40 2.63
N ASP A 201 10.75 8.62 3.69
CA ASP A 201 11.30 9.94 4.02
C ASP A 201 12.25 10.47 2.94
N TRP A 202 13.12 9.60 2.41
CA TRP A 202 14.02 9.94 1.32
C TRP A 202 13.26 10.44 0.07
N VAL A 203 12.20 9.75 -0.34
CA VAL A 203 11.39 10.14 -1.50
C VAL A 203 10.74 11.50 -1.27
N VAL A 204 10.09 11.72 -0.14
CA VAL A 204 9.37 12.98 0.14
C VAL A 204 10.34 14.16 0.22
N ILE A 205 11.53 13.97 0.82
CA ILE A 205 12.57 15.01 0.92
C ILE A 205 13.18 15.29 -0.45
N GLU A 206 13.64 14.26 -1.16
CA GLU A 206 14.34 14.46 -2.43
C GLU A 206 13.41 14.95 -3.56
N CYS A 207 12.11 14.65 -3.48
CA CYS A 207 11.09 15.23 -4.37
C CYS A 207 10.65 16.66 -3.96
N GLY A 208 11.16 17.19 -2.84
CA GLY A 208 10.97 18.57 -2.43
C GLY A 208 9.65 18.86 -1.74
N PHE A 209 8.99 17.86 -1.15
CA PHE A 209 7.74 18.04 -0.41
C PHE A 209 7.93 18.35 1.07
N LYS A 210 9.06 17.95 1.66
CA LYS A 210 9.46 18.30 3.02
C LYS A 210 10.98 18.43 3.13
N ASN A 211 11.48 19.05 4.21
CA ASN A 211 12.91 19.31 4.39
C ASN A 211 13.57 18.34 5.36
N SER A 212 12.79 17.72 6.25
CA SER A 212 13.31 16.79 7.26
C SER A 212 12.31 15.68 7.57
N PRO A 213 12.77 14.55 8.14
CA PRO A 213 11.88 13.44 8.55
C PRO A 213 10.85 13.82 9.61
N GLU A 214 11.07 14.91 10.37
CA GLU A 214 10.17 15.40 11.42
C GLU A 214 8.96 16.12 10.87
N GLU A 215 9.01 16.60 9.62
CA GLU A 215 7.90 17.25 8.94
C GLU A 215 6.89 16.23 8.43
N SER A 216 5.65 16.67 8.17
CA SER A 216 4.62 15.83 7.53
C SER A 216 4.84 15.72 6.02
N PRO A 217 4.43 14.63 5.39
CA PRO A 217 3.80 13.45 5.98
C PRO A 217 4.78 12.56 6.75
N LYS A 218 4.27 11.84 7.77
CA LYS A 218 5.05 10.87 8.54
C LYS A 218 4.44 9.48 8.45
N GLN A 219 5.25 8.48 8.12
CA GLN A 219 4.86 7.08 8.19
C GLN A 219 4.90 6.61 9.65
N ILE A 220 3.82 5.97 10.09
CA ILE A 220 3.65 5.45 11.45
C ILE A 220 3.11 4.03 11.35
N GLU A 221 3.74 3.08 12.04
CA GLU A 221 3.38 1.68 11.94
C GLU A 221 2.65 1.17 13.18
N PHE A 222 1.77 0.18 12.95
CA PHE A 222 1.08 -0.58 14.00
C PHE A 222 1.08 -2.07 13.67
N ALA A 223 0.90 -2.90 14.71
CA ALA A 223 0.87 -4.36 14.56
C ALA A 223 -0.37 -4.84 13.82
N LYS A 224 -0.17 -5.79 12.90
CA LYS A 224 -1.27 -6.50 12.23
C LYS A 224 -2.15 -7.23 13.25
N LEU A 225 -3.42 -7.36 12.91
CA LEU A 225 -4.36 -8.20 13.64
C LEU A 225 -4.24 -9.65 13.15
N TYR A 226 -3.84 -10.54 14.03
CA TYR A 226 -3.91 -11.98 13.83
C TYR A 226 -5.02 -12.58 14.69
N LEU A 227 -5.83 -13.43 14.09
CA LEU A 227 -6.87 -14.17 14.76
C LEU A 227 -6.52 -15.66 14.83
N THR A 228 -6.81 -16.28 15.95
CA THR A 228 -6.69 -17.75 16.09
C THR A 228 -7.74 -18.45 15.23
N ASN A 229 -7.40 -19.63 14.71
CA ASN A 229 -8.31 -20.57 14.03
C ASN A 229 -9.04 -20.03 12.80
N VAL A 230 -8.54 -18.96 12.16
CA VAL A 230 -9.11 -18.41 10.92
C VAL A 230 -8.06 -18.13 9.87
N VAL A 231 -8.45 -18.21 8.61
CA VAL A 231 -7.63 -17.83 7.47
C VAL A 231 -7.92 -16.37 7.12
N THR A 232 -6.91 -15.50 7.24
CA THR A 232 -7.04 -14.06 6.97
C THR A 232 -6.30 -13.61 5.72
N GLY A 233 -5.35 -14.41 5.22
CA GLY A 233 -4.52 -14.06 4.08
C GLY A 233 -5.28 -14.09 2.76
N LYS A 234 -5.33 -12.97 2.01
CA LYS A 234 -6.01 -12.85 0.70
C LYS A 234 -5.64 -13.98 -0.26
N ARG A 235 -4.37 -14.39 -0.29
CA ARG A 235 -3.88 -15.47 -1.15
C ARG A 235 -4.56 -16.82 -0.86
N TYR A 236 -4.75 -17.14 0.42
CA TYR A 236 -5.39 -18.39 0.82
C TYR A 236 -6.89 -18.34 0.59
N ILE A 237 -7.55 -17.21 0.89
CA ILE A 237 -8.99 -17.02 0.64
C ILE A 237 -9.27 -17.12 -0.86
N LYS A 238 -8.45 -16.50 -1.71
CA LYS A 238 -8.57 -16.60 -3.15
C LYS A 238 -8.56 -18.06 -3.62
N ARG A 239 -7.63 -18.86 -3.10
CA ARG A 239 -7.54 -20.28 -3.41
C ARG A 239 -8.79 -21.05 -2.97
N LEU A 240 -9.33 -20.78 -1.78
CA LEU A 240 -10.57 -21.41 -1.30
C LEU A 240 -11.75 -21.11 -2.22
N VAL A 241 -11.82 -19.90 -2.79
CA VAL A 241 -12.87 -19.51 -3.75
C VAL A 241 -12.62 -20.20 -5.10
N GLU A 242 -11.42 -20.20 -5.61
CA GLU A 242 -11.06 -20.80 -6.90
C GLU A 242 -11.23 -22.32 -6.91
N ASP A 243 -10.91 -22.99 -5.81
CA ASP A 243 -11.09 -24.43 -5.61
C ASP A 243 -12.56 -24.82 -5.30
N GLY A 244 -13.49 -23.86 -5.22
CA GLY A 244 -14.90 -24.09 -4.93
C GLY A 244 -15.18 -24.60 -3.49
N ILE A 245 -14.24 -24.43 -2.57
CA ILE A 245 -14.40 -24.83 -1.15
C ILE A 245 -15.36 -23.90 -0.44
N VAL A 246 -15.38 -22.62 -0.83
CA VAL A 246 -16.32 -21.59 -0.39
C VAL A 246 -17.00 -20.96 -1.61
N ASP A 247 -18.24 -20.47 -1.42
CA ASP A 247 -19.07 -20.00 -2.53
C ASP A 247 -18.63 -18.64 -3.09
N GLY A 248 -17.84 -17.88 -2.35
CA GLY A 248 -17.33 -16.57 -2.75
C GLY A 248 -16.62 -15.85 -1.60
N TRP A 249 -16.23 -14.61 -1.86
CA TRP A 249 -15.53 -13.77 -0.89
C TRP A 249 -16.39 -13.35 0.31
N ASP A 250 -17.70 -13.42 0.17
CA ASP A 250 -18.70 -13.14 1.21
C ASP A 250 -19.22 -14.37 1.90
N ASP A 251 -18.63 -15.55 1.66
CA ASP A 251 -19.04 -16.80 2.30
C ASP A 251 -18.99 -16.65 3.82
N PRO A 252 -20.08 -16.98 4.54
CA PRO A 252 -20.16 -16.79 6.00
C PRO A 252 -19.11 -17.54 6.82
N ARG A 253 -18.42 -18.51 6.22
CA ARG A 253 -17.29 -19.23 6.86
C ARG A 253 -16.00 -18.40 6.89
N LEU A 254 -15.91 -17.33 6.11
CA LEU A 254 -14.77 -16.43 6.05
C LEU A 254 -14.86 -15.29 7.06
N VAL A 255 -13.78 -14.53 7.20
CA VAL A 255 -13.65 -13.34 8.07
C VAL A 255 -13.41 -12.04 7.29
N SER A 256 -13.79 -12.01 6.00
CA SER A 256 -13.87 -10.77 5.25
C SER A 256 -14.97 -9.87 5.84
N ILE A 257 -14.92 -8.56 5.57
CA ILE A 257 -15.98 -7.64 6.04
C ILE A 257 -17.32 -8.05 5.44
N ALA A 258 -17.36 -8.38 4.15
CA ALA A 258 -18.57 -8.84 3.47
C ALA A 258 -19.14 -10.13 4.10
N ALA A 259 -18.28 -11.11 4.44
CA ALA A 259 -18.69 -12.36 5.08
C ALA A 259 -19.24 -12.13 6.49
N LEU A 260 -18.58 -11.31 7.29
CA LEU A 260 -19.04 -10.96 8.64
C LEU A 260 -20.39 -10.22 8.58
N ARG A 261 -20.56 -9.28 7.65
CA ARG A 261 -21.82 -8.60 7.41
C ARG A 261 -22.94 -9.58 7.02
N ARG A 262 -22.69 -10.48 6.10
CA ARG A 262 -23.64 -11.55 5.70
C ARG A 262 -24.01 -12.47 6.83
N ARG A 263 -23.08 -12.73 7.75
CA ARG A 263 -23.27 -13.52 8.99
C ARG A 263 -24.09 -12.81 10.06
N GLY A 264 -24.34 -11.50 9.90
CA GLY A 264 -25.12 -10.70 10.85
C GLY A 264 -24.31 -9.92 11.85
N PHE A 265 -23.00 -9.80 11.67
CA PHE A 265 -22.18 -8.86 12.46
C PHE A 265 -22.63 -7.42 12.20
N THR A 266 -22.59 -6.60 13.22
CA THR A 266 -22.90 -5.18 13.15
C THR A 266 -21.61 -4.35 13.06
N PRO A 267 -21.65 -3.15 12.46
CA PRO A 267 -20.50 -2.26 12.47
C PRO A 267 -19.99 -1.98 13.89
N GLU A 268 -20.89 -1.78 14.84
CA GLU A 268 -20.57 -1.50 16.24
C GLU A 268 -19.87 -2.67 16.92
N SER A 269 -20.26 -3.91 16.60
CA SER A 269 -19.57 -5.08 17.15
C SER A 269 -18.13 -5.20 16.64
N ILE A 270 -17.90 -4.83 15.37
CA ILE A 270 -16.55 -4.78 14.79
C ILE A 270 -15.73 -3.64 15.41
N GLN A 271 -16.34 -2.46 15.60
CA GLN A 271 -15.71 -1.33 16.27
C GLN A 271 -15.29 -1.74 17.71
N ASN A 272 -16.20 -2.28 18.50
CA ASN A 272 -15.90 -2.74 19.86
C ASN A 272 -14.78 -3.78 19.89
N PHE A 273 -14.77 -4.70 18.95
CA PHE A 273 -13.69 -5.69 18.82
C PHE A 273 -12.33 -5.02 18.53
N VAL A 274 -12.28 -4.07 17.58
CA VAL A 274 -11.05 -3.34 17.26
C VAL A 274 -10.56 -2.53 18.46
N ASP A 275 -11.45 -1.88 19.18
CA ASP A 275 -11.13 -1.12 20.38
C ASP A 275 -10.56 -2.01 21.51
N LEU A 276 -11.12 -3.20 21.70
CA LEU A 276 -10.60 -4.20 22.66
C LEU A 276 -9.23 -4.75 22.25
N CYS A 277 -8.96 -4.93 20.95
CA CYS A 277 -7.65 -5.36 20.47
C CYS A 277 -6.57 -4.31 20.76
N GLY A 278 -6.96 -3.03 20.82
CA GLY A 278 -6.03 -1.92 21.02
C GLY A 278 -5.05 -1.73 19.88
N ILE A 279 -4.11 -0.79 20.08
CA ILE A 279 -3.08 -0.44 19.14
C ILE A 279 -1.71 -0.65 19.80
N SER A 280 -0.84 -1.42 19.18
CA SER A 280 0.53 -1.63 19.64
C SER A 280 1.48 -1.81 18.46
N LYS A 281 2.78 -1.76 18.72
CA LYS A 281 3.84 -2.16 17.78
C LYS A 281 4.33 -3.60 18.00
N ALA A 282 3.66 -4.37 18.85
CA ALA A 282 3.96 -5.78 19.07
C ALA A 282 2.90 -6.66 18.40
N ASN A 283 3.33 -7.56 17.51
CA ASN A 283 2.43 -8.52 16.89
C ASN A 283 1.84 -9.44 17.96
N SER A 284 0.52 -9.55 17.99
CA SER A 284 -0.22 -10.41 18.91
C SER A 284 -1.32 -11.15 18.17
N SER A 285 -1.61 -12.36 18.62
CA SER A 285 -2.75 -13.13 18.14
C SER A 285 -3.90 -12.96 19.12
N VAL A 286 -5.07 -12.63 18.60
CA VAL A 286 -6.31 -12.44 19.36
C VAL A 286 -7.19 -13.68 19.18
N ASP A 287 -7.80 -14.15 20.25
CA ASP A 287 -8.73 -15.27 20.17
C ASP A 287 -9.98 -14.86 19.36
N TYR A 288 -10.36 -15.69 18.41
CA TYR A 288 -11.59 -15.53 17.64
C TYR A 288 -12.84 -15.41 18.52
N ALA A 289 -12.86 -16.08 19.67
CA ALA A 289 -13.95 -15.98 20.64
C ALA A 289 -14.20 -14.53 21.13
N MET A 290 -13.19 -13.65 21.11
CA MET A 290 -13.37 -12.24 21.44
C MET A 290 -14.23 -11.52 20.40
N LEU A 291 -14.04 -11.81 19.11
CA LEU A 291 -14.89 -11.27 18.04
C LEU A 291 -16.34 -11.74 18.20
N GLU A 292 -16.54 -13.02 18.51
CA GLU A 292 -17.88 -13.56 18.79
C GLU A 292 -18.51 -12.99 20.07
N TYR A 293 -17.72 -12.70 21.08
CA TYR A 293 -18.19 -12.01 22.29
C TYR A 293 -18.74 -10.62 21.93
N CYS A 294 -18.03 -9.85 21.13
CA CYS A 294 -18.46 -8.50 20.74
C CYS A 294 -19.80 -8.50 20.01
N ILE A 295 -20.03 -9.44 19.08
CA ILE A 295 -21.33 -9.52 18.40
C ILE A 295 -22.44 -9.99 19.35
N ARG A 296 -22.17 -10.94 20.24
CA ARG A 296 -23.17 -11.38 21.22
C ARG A 296 -23.58 -10.23 22.13
N GLU A 297 -22.65 -9.45 22.64
CA GLU A 297 -22.98 -8.32 23.53
C GLU A 297 -23.77 -7.22 22.80
N ASP A 298 -23.39 -6.91 21.56
CA ASP A 298 -24.12 -5.92 20.76
C ASP A 298 -25.57 -6.37 20.45
N LEU A 299 -25.76 -7.62 20.07
CA LEU A 299 -27.08 -8.18 19.79
C LEU A 299 -27.95 -8.32 21.07
N LYS A 300 -27.36 -8.57 22.24
CA LYS A 300 -28.09 -8.57 23.50
C LYS A 300 -28.80 -7.25 23.77
N ALA A 301 -28.15 -6.13 23.41
CA ALA A 301 -28.69 -4.78 23.60
C ALA A 301 -29.74 -4.40 22.57
N LYS A 302 -29.60 -4.89 21.34
CA LYS A 302 -30.34 -4.37 20.16
C LYS A 302 -31.45 -5.28 19.64
N ARG A 303 -31.45 -6.56 19.99
CA ARG A 303 -32.37 -7.54 19.40
C ARG A 303 -33.22 -8.23 20.43
N PRO A 304 -34.50 -8.50 20.13
CA PRO A 304 -35.38 -9.28 21.01
C PRO A 304 -34.85 -10.70 21.11
N ARG A 305 -34.99 -11.27 22.30
CA ARG A 305 -34.71 -12.70 22.57
C ARG A 305 -36.04 -13.44 22.58
N MET A 306 -36.16 -14.40 21.68
CA MET A 306 -37.29 -15.32 21.67
C MET A 306 -36.85 -16.65 22.26
N MET A 307 -37.61 -17.16 23.18
CA MET A 307 -37.49 -18.51 23.71
C MET A 307 -38.67 -19.36 23.22
#